data_f7ef01f97a509c1e4b6b46267ca7de81
#
_entry.id   f7ef01f97a509c1e4b6b46267ca7de81
#
_cell.length_a   1.000
_cell.length_b   1.000
_cell.length_c   1.000
_cell.angle_alpha   90.00
_cell.angle_beta   90.00
_cell.angle_gamma   90.00
#
_symmetry.space_group_name_H-M   'P 1'
#
loop_
_entity.id
_entity.type
_entity.pdbx_description
1 polymer ?
#
loop_
_entity_poly.entity_id
_entity_poly.type
_entity_poly.pdbx_seq_one_letter_code
_entity_poly.pdbx_strand_id
1 'polypeptide(L)'
;KGYISIRVRDVGDFIQVEIEDNGKGIAAKDLPNIFDRFYRTDSSRNSSKGGSGIGLSIVKKIIEDHGGKIWANSKLGAGTVMYFVLRKYQEVPIINE
;
A
#
# COMPACT_ATOMS: atom_id res chain seq x y z
N LYS A 1 1.83 -21.03 8.86
CA LYS A 1 0.58 -20.52 8.41
C LYS A 1 0.58 -19.03 8.22
N GLY A 2 -0.12 -18.58 7.20
CA GLY A 2 -0.20 -17.16 6.94
C GLY A 2 -1.29 -16.49 7.74
N TYR A 3 -1.09 -15.21 8.04
CA TYR A 3 -2.13 -14.40 8.63
C TYR A 3 -2.08 -12.99 8.04
N ILE A 4 -3.20 -12.31 8.15
CA ILE A 4 -3.31 -10.91 7.79
C ILE A 4 -3.98 -10.22 8.96
N SER A 5 -3.40 -9.12 9.38
CA SER A 5 -3.93 -8.30 10.46
C SER A 5 -4.16 -6.89 9.93
N ILE A 6 -5.32 -6.34 10.24
CA ILE A 6 -5.67 -5.00 9.79
C ILE A 6 -5.90 -4.14 11.02
N ARG A 7 -5.24 -3.00 11.09
CA ARG A 7 -5.39 -2.05 12.18
C ARG A 7 -5.77 -0.70 11.63
N VAL A 8 -6.61 0.00 12.35
CA VAL A 8 -7.04 1.34 11.97
C VAL A 8 -6.74 2.26 13.15
N ARG A 9 -6.07 3.36 12.87
CA ARG A 9 -5.68 4.32 13.89
C ARG A 9 -6.17 5.70 13.52
N ASP A 10 -6.60 6.43 14.54
CA ASP A 10 -6.95 7.82 14.41
C ASP A 10 -5.69 8.65 14.64
N VAL A 11 -5.25 9.37 13.63
CA VAL A 11 -4.03 10.17 13.71
C VAL A 11 -4.32 11.64 13.40
N GLY A 12 -5.31 12.19 14.06
CA GLY A 12 -5.68 13.59 13.91
C GLY A 12 -6.63 13.80 12.75
N ASP A 13 -6.21 14.53 11.75
CA ASP A 13 -7.06 14.78 10.59
C ASP A 13 -7.10 13.62 9.62
N PHE A 14 -6.38 12.55 9.93
CA PHE A 14 -6.26 11.40 9.04
C PHE A 14 -6.61 10.13 9.77
N ILE A 15 -6.94 9.13 9.00
CA ILE A 15 -7.04 7.76 9.49
C ILE A 15 -5.90 6.98 8.87
N GLN A 16 -5.15 6.29 9.69
CA GLN A 16 -4.06 5.43 9.22
C GLN A 16 -4.52 3.99 9.27
N VAL A 17 -4.35 3.31 8.16
CA VAL A 17 -4.67 1.89 8.06
C VAL A 17 -3.37 1.12 7.87
N GLU A 18 -3.23 0.05 8.62
CA GLU A 18 -2.06 -0.81 8.56
C GLU A 18 -2.53 -2.22 8.23
N ILE A 19 -1.95 -2.79 7.21
CA ILE A 19 -2.26 -4.15 6.81
C ILE A 19 -0.97 -4.95 6.89
N GLU A 20 -0.95 -5.87 7.82
CA GLU A 20 0.24 -6.65 8.10
C GLU A 20 0.03 -8.11 7.72
N ASP A 21 1.04 -8.69 7.08
CA ASP A 21 1.03 -10.12 6.83
C ASP A 21 2.37 -10.71 7.26
N ASN A 22 2.39 -12.04 7.37
CA ASN A 22 3.61 -12.76 7.69
C ASN A 22 4.11 -13.55 6.49
N GLY A 23 3.93 -13.00 5.30
CA GLY A 23 4.39 -13.65 4.09
C GLY A 23 5.91 -13.57 3.93
N LYS A 24 6.37 -13.74 2.72
CA LYS A 24 7.81 -13.82 2.46
C LYS A 24 8.50 -12.45 2.54
N GLY A 25 7.73 -11.38 2.57
CA GLY A 25 8.31 -10.05 2.66
C GLY A 25 8.84 -9.54 1.34
N ILE A 26 9.41 -8.34 1.40
CA ILE A 26 9.94 -7.65 0.24
C ILE A 26 11.37 -7.26 0.57
N ALA A 27 12.28 -7.54 -0.35
CA ALA A 27 13.69 -7.18 -0.15
C ALA A 27 13.83 -5.66 -0.08
N ALA A 28 14.77 -5.21 0.73
CA ALA A 28 15.01 -3.77 0.92
C ALA A 28 15.27 -3.05 -0.40
N LYS A 29 15.92 -3.71 -1.33
CA LYS A 29 16.23 -3.09 -2.62
C LYS A 29 14.97 -2.82 -3.45
N ASP A 30 13.90 -3.55 -3.19
CA ASP A 30 12.67 -3.42 -3.95
C ASP A 30 11.70 -2.42 -3.34
N LEU A 31 11.80 -2.19 -2.02
CA LEU A 31 10.83 -1.35 -1.33
C LEU A 31 10.63 0.04 -1.95
N PRO A 32 11.70 0.74 -2.36
CA PRO A 32 11.48 2.06 -2.95
C PRO A 32 10.73 2.03 -4.27
N ASN A 33 10.63 0.88 -4.90
CA ASN A 33 10.11 0.78 -6.25
C ASN A 33 8.80 0.04 -6.37
N ILE A 34 8.27 -0.49 -5.27
CA ILE A 34 7.09 -1.36 -5.36
C ILE A 34 5.84 -0.62 -5.84
N PHE A 35 5.84 0.71 -5.75
CA PHE A 35 4.71 1.51 -6.24
C PHE A 35 4.94 2.05 -7.64
N ASP A 36 6.09 1.75 -8.22
CA ASP A 36 6.36 2.19 -9.58
C ASP A 36 5.57 1.34 -10.57
N ARG A 37 5.13 1.99 -11.61
CA ARG A 37 4.35 1.33 -12.63
C ARG A 37 5.18 0.23 -13.29
N PHE A 38 4.59 -0.96 -13.41
CA PHE A 38 5.21 -2.12 -14.03
C PHE A 38 6.40 -2.71 -13.26
N TYR A 39 6.71 -2.16 -12.09
CA TYR A 39 7.78 -2.73 -11.30
C TYR A 39 7.34 -4.06 -10.70
N ARG A 40 8.20 -5.03 -10.73
CA ARG A 40 7.96 -6.34 -10.11
C ARG A 40 9.24 -6.80 -9.46
N THR A 41 9.10 -7.44 -8.31
CA THR A 41 10.24 -8.03 -7.63
C THR A 41 10.73 -9.25 -8.42
N ASP A 42 11.94 -9.68 -8.11
CA ASP A 42 12.52 -10.84 -8.80
C ASP A 42 11.62 -12.07 -8.67
N SER A 43 11.09 -12.31 -7.48
CA SER A 43 10.21 -13.48 -7.31
C SER A 43 8.91 -13.32 -8.09
N SER A 44 8.38 -12.12 -8.21
CA SER A 44 7.19 -11.89 -9.02
C SER A 44 7.46 -12.11 -10.49
N ARG A 45 8.64 -11.70 -10.95
CA ARG A 45 9.00 -11.85 -12.36
C ARG A 45 9.04 -13.29 -12.80
N ASN A 46 9.36 -14.18 -11.87
CA ASN A 46 9.48 -15.60 -12.17
C ASN A 46 8.19 -16.35 -11.92
N SER A 47 7.12 -15.65 -11.55
CA SER A 47 5.86 -16.30 -11.23
C SER A 47 4.89 -16.13 -12.39
N SER A 48 4.36 -17.24 -12.86
CA SER A 48 3.32 -17.19 -13.89
C SER A 48 2.02 -16.58 -13.37
N LYS A 49 1.90 -16.46 -12.05
CA LYS A 49 0.73 -15.87 -11.43
C LYS A 49 0.95 -14.44 -11.01
N GLY A 50 2.12 -13.91 -11.30
CA GLY A 50 2.41 -12.53 -10.94
C GLY A 50 1.49 -11.57 -11.69
N GLY A 51 1.12 -10.49 -11.04
CA GLY A 51 0.31 -9.47 -11.68
C GLY A 51 1.12 -8.66 -12.68
N SER A 52 0.48 -7.70 -13.29
CA SER A 52 1.10 -6.86 -14.30
C SER A 52 2.09 -5.85 -13.75
N GLY A 53 2.11 -5.66 -12.43
CA GLY A 53 2.94 -4.64 -11.81
C GLY A 53 2.31 -3.25 -11.84
N ILE A 54 1.02 -3.17 -12.12
CA ILE A 54 0.32 -1.90 -12.19
C ILE A 54 -0.48 -1.63 -10.92
N GLY A 55 -0.91 -2.68 -10.23
CA GLY A 55 -1.86 -2.57 -9.13
C GLY A 55 -1.47 -1.58 -8.05
N LEU A 56 -0.25 -1.68 -7.52
CA LEU A 56 0.16 -0.79 -6.44
C LEU A 56 0.33 0.65 -6.91
N SER A 57 0.72 0.86 -8.16
CA SER A 57 0.85 2.24 -8.66
C SER A 57 -0.53 2.89 -8.76
N ILE A 58 -1.56 2.13 -9.11
CA ILE A 58 -2.92 2.65 -9.15
C ILE A 58 -3.41 2.96 -7.75
N VAL A 59 -3.15 2.06 -6.80
CA VAL A 59 -3.54 2.29 -5.41
C VAL A 59 -2.89 3.56 -4.88
N LYS A 60 -1.60 3.72 -5.14
CA LYS A 60 -0.89 4.93 -4.70
C LYS A 60 -1.52 6.18 -5.27
N LYS A 61 -1.84 6.16 -6.56
CA LYS A 61 -2.46 7.32 -7.18
C LYS A 61 -3.81 7.65 -6.56
N ILE A 62 -4.62 6.64 -6.32
CA ILE A 62 -5.94 6.85 -5.73
C ILE A 62 -5.81 7.45 -4.34
N ILE A 63 -4.90 6.91 -3.53
CA ILE A 63 -4.70 7.40 -2.17
C ILE A 63 -4.18 8.83 -2.19
N GLU A 64 -3.24 9.13 -3.06
CA GLU A 64 -2.70 10.48 -3.15
C GLU A 64 -3.73 11.47 -3.66
N ASP A 65 -4.58 11.04 -4.58
CA ASP A 65 -5.66 11.90 -5.07
C ASP A 65 -6.68 12.23 -3.98
N HIS A 66 -6.73 11.42 -2.94
CA HIS A 66 -7.60 11.67 -1.79
C HIS A 66 -6.86 12.34 -0.64
N GLY A 67 -5.71 12.91 -0.93
CA GLY A 67 -4.97 13.67 0.07
C GLY A 67 -4.20 12.81 1.05
N GLY A 68 -3.96 11.56 0.71
CA GLY A 68 -3.28 10.62 1.59
C GLY A 68 -1.91 10.23 1.08
N LYS A 69 -1.34 9.25 1.75
CA LYS A 69 -0.04 8.67 1.40
C LYS A 69 -0.08 7.19 1.64
N ILE A 70 0.78 6.47 0.94
CA ILE A 70 0.94 5.05 1.14
C ILE A 70 2.43 4.71 1.19
N TRP A 71 2.80 3.81 2.07
CA TRP A 71 4.17 3.33 2.16
C TRP A 71 4.15 1.92 2.74
N ALA A 72 5.29 1.27 2.71
CA ALA A 72 5.40 -0.09 3.20
C ALA A 72 6.66 -0.27 4.02
N ASN A 73 6.57 -1.18 4.97
CA ASN A 73 7.72 -1.67 5.72
C ASN A 73 7.74 -3.17 5.53
N SER A 74 8.92 -3.73 5.33
CA SER A 74 8.99 -5.16 5.09
C SER A 74 10.35 -5.68 5.46
N LYS A 75 10.37 -6.96 5.82
CA LYS A 75 11.62 -7.67 6.05
C LYS A 75 11.51 -9.01 5.36
N LEU A 76 12.46 -9.30 4.52
CA LEU A 76 12.48 -10.54 3.78
C LEU A 76 12.46 -11.72 4.75
N GLY A 77 11.56 -12.66 4.51
CA GLY A 77 11.38 -13.80 5.38
C GLY A 77 10.49 -13.59 6.58
N ALA A 78 10.06 -12.35 6.83
CA ALA A 78 9.25 -12.03 8.01
C ALA A 78 7.86 -11.49 7.67
N GLY A 79 7.70 -10.80 6.56
CA GLY A 79 6.41 -10.28 6.17
C GLY A 79 6.46 -8.82 5.81
N THR A 80 5.29 -8.25 5.61
CA THR A 80 5.14 -6.88 5.13
C THR A 80 4.03 -6.17 5.91
N VAL A 81 4.23 -4.90 6.19
CA VAL A 81 3.18 -4.04 6.68
C VAL A 81 2.99 -2.94 5.65
N MET A 82 1.79 -2.84 5.14
CA MET A 82 1.42 -1.77 4.23
C MET A 82 0.68 -0.72 5.04
N TYR A 83 1.09 0.53 4.88
CA TYR A 83 0.49 1.64 5.60
C TYR A 83 -0.11 2.60 4.61
N PHE A 84 -1.31 3.09 4.91
CA PHE A 84 -1.80 4.25 4.17
C PHE A 84 -2.61 5.14 5.09
N VAL A 85 -2.62 6.43 4.77
CA VAL A 85 -3.42 7.40 5.49
C VAL A 85 -4.38 8.05 4.53
N LEU A 86 -5.57 8.31 5.02
CA LEU A 86 -6.59 9.01 4.27
C LEU A 86 -7.12 10.14 5.13
N ARG A 87 -7.46 11.24 4.51
CA ARG A 87 -8.09 12.34 5.21
C ARG A 87 -9.43 11.90 5.75
N LYS A 88 -9.66 12.16 7.03
CA LYS A 88 -10.94 11.87 7.64
C LYS A 88 -12.06 12.64 6.99
N TYR A 89 -11.75 13.84 6.57
CA TYR A 89 -12.73 14.78 6.13
C TYR A 89 -12.35 15.29 4.77
N GLN A 90 -13.15 14.97 3.80
CA GLN A 90 -12.93 15.42 2.44
C GLN A 90 -13.84 16.59 2.21
N GLU A 91 -13.28 17.71 1.82
CA GLU A 91 -14.10 18.83 1.45
C GLU A 91 -14.71 18.55 0.09
N VAL A 92 -16.01 18.41 0.08
CA VAL A 92 -16.74 18.17 -1.16
C VAL A 92 -17.33 19.49 -1.61
N PRO A 93 -17.09 19.90 -2.83
CA PRO A 93 -17.71 21.14 -3.31
C PRO A 93 -19.21 21.07 -3.14
N ILE A 94 -19.78 22.12 -2.59
CA ILE A 94 -21.22 22.20 -2.46
C ILE A 94 -21.79 22.63 -3.79
N ILE A 95 -22.63 21.79 -4.33
CA ILE A 95 -23.30 22.11 -5.57
C ILE A 95 -24.64 22.69 -5.21
N ASN A 96 -24.80 23.96 -5.48
CA ASN A 96 -26.07 24.63 -5.24
C ASN A 96 -26.90 24.56 -6.52
N GLU A 97 -28.00 23.90 -6.36
CA GLU A 97 -28.94 23.83 -7.48
C GLU A 97 -29.89 24.93 -7.48
#